data_9d02d586248261910d9a5935075cc1ce
#
_entry.id   9d02d586248261910d9a5935075cc1ce
#
_cell.length_a   1.000
_cell.length_b   1.000
_cell.length_c   1.000
_cell.angle_alpha   90.00
_cell.angle_beta   90.00
_cell.angle_gamma   90.00
#
_symmetry.space_group_name_H-M   'P 1'
#
loop_
_entity.id
_entity.type
_entity.pdbx_description
1 polymer ?
#
loop_
_entity_poly.entity_id
_entity_poly.type
_entity_poly.pdbx_seq_one_letter_code
_entity_poly.pdbx_strand_id
1 'polypeptide(L)'
;MDFISQEDKETEREFIDQGYIIRPVADKGALDKIKKLALSKLPDKNLDKTHEVLSVADINTFRLDIIKEINEQPWLRGAYYQIAKPYLDILVGNELAMQLRVNLSIQMPGDESSLLPVHADTWSGDSPYEVVVWLPLVDCHDTKSMYFLPPKVANRLSDNFELHAQGNSEQIFSTIKDDVKWMNVSYGEVLIFNQIYPHGNVVNKENETRWSMNCRFKSLFSPYKDKKIGEFFEPITMRPVTKVAIGYNLPVTE
;
A
#
# COMPACT_ATOMS: atom_id res chain seq x y z
N MET A 1 16.00 -29.82 -8.93
CA MET A 1 14.61 -29.99 -8.46
C MET A 1 14.16 -28.63 -7.98
N ASP A 2 13.08 -28.10 -8.56
CA ASP A 2 12.59 -26.77 -8.20
C ASP A 2 11.51 -26.90 -7.12
N PHE A 3 11.58 -26.04 -6.11
CA PHE A 3 10.61 -26.02 -4.99
C PHE A 3 9.43 -25.07 -5.22
N ILE A 4 9.55 -24.18 -6.22
CA ILE A 4 8.53 -23.18 -6.58
C ILE A 4 8.16 -23.31 -8.06
N SER A 5 6.96 -22.89 -8.43
CA SER A 5 6.47 -22.93 -9.82
C SER A 5 7.22 -21.97 -10.73
N GLN A 6 7.12 -22.13 -12.04
CA GLN A 6 7.71 -21.18 -13.00
C GLN A 6 7.05 -19.80 -12.92
N GLU A 7 5.74 -19.76 -12.71
CA GLU A 7 4.95 -18.53 -12.52
C GLU A 7 5.40 -17.76 -11.27
N ASP A 8 5.63 -18.48 -10.15
CA ASP A 8 6.13 -17.87 -8.91
C ASP A 8 7.52 -17.26 -9.12
N LYS A 9 8.42 -17.96 -9.85
CA LYS A 9 9.75 -17.47 -10.19
C LYS A 9 9.72 -16.20 -11.04
N GLU A 10 8.79 -16.11 -11.98
CA GLU A 10 8.62 -14.94 -12.83
C GLU A 10 8.12 -13.75 -12.01
N THR A 11 7.15 -13.96 -11.14
CA THR A 11 6.63 -12.94 -10.22
C THR A 11 7.71 -12.49 -9.22
N GLU A 12 8.46 -13.43 -8.64
CA GLU A 12 9.59 -13.16 -7.75
C GLU A 12 10.66 -12.30 -8.44
N ARG A 13 11.06 -12.69 -9.65
CA ARG A 13 12.07 -11.95 -10.43
C ARG A 13 11.60 -10.53 -10.72
N GLU A 14 10.37 -10.36 -11.19
CA GLU A 14 9.81 -9.03 -11.46
C GLU A 14 9.81 -8.16 -10.22
N PHE A 15 9.37 -8.70 -9.07
CA PHE A 15 9.33 -7.97 -7.81
C PHE A 15 10.74 -7.58 -7.31
N ILE A 16 11.72 -8.47 -7.42
CA ILE A 16 13.11 -8.19 -7.04
C ILE A 16 13.73 -7.13 -7.97
N ASP A 17 13.52 -7.25 -9.27
CA ASP A 17 14.13 -6.37 -10.26
C ASP A 17 13.52 -4.97 -10.28
N GLN A 18 12.19 -4.87 -10.09
CA GLN A 18 11.46 -3.61 -10.20
C GLN A 18 11.09 -3.00 -8.84
N GLY A 19 11.09 -3.79 -7.76
CA GLY A 19 10.61 -3.38 -6.44
C GLY A 19 9.10 -3.43 -6.27
N TYR A 20 8.34 -3.78 -7.31
CA TYR A 20 6.88 -3.85 -7.33
C TYR A 20 6.37 -4.79 -8.42
N ILE A 21 5.09 -5.14 -8.31
CA ILE A 21 4.30 -5.77 -9.37
C ILE A 21 2.95 -5.05 -9.51
N ILE A 22 2.40 -5.02 -10.73
CA ILE A 22 1.01 -4.62 -11.00
C ILE A 22 0.29 -5.83 -11.56
N ARG A 23 -0.87 -6.16 -11.00
CA ARG A 23 -1.65 -7.35 -11.38
C ARG A 23 -3.14 -7.04 -11.39
N PRO A 24 -3.95 -7.76 -12.17
CA PRO A 24 -5.40 -7.73 -12.00
C PRO A 24 -5.77 -8.09 -10.57
N VAL A 25 -6.80 -7.45 -10.01
CA VAL A 25 -7.33 -7.84 -8.70
C VAL A 25 -7.86 -9.27 -8.74
N ALA A 26 -7.52 -10.06 -7.73
CA ALA A 26 -7.94 -11.46 -7.66
C ALA A 26 -9.43 -11.62 -7.35
N ASP A 27 -10.03 -10.65 -6.65
CA ASP A 27 -11.48 -10.59 -6.36
C ASP A 27 -12.05 -9.24 -6.78
N LYS A 28 -12.62 -9.20 -7.98
CA LYS A 28 -13.27 -7.99 -8.50
C LYS A 28 -14.55 -7.65 -7.72
N GLY A 29 -15.27 -8.64 -7.20
CA GLY A 29 -16.46 -8.41 -6.38
C GLY A 29 -16.13 -7.68 -5.08
N ALA A 30 -15.00 -8.02 -4.45
CA ALA A 30 -14.49 -7.32 -3.28
C ALA A 30 -14.13 -5.86 -3.61
N LEU A 31 -13.44 -5.61 -4.74
CA LEU A 31 -13.13 -4.27 -5.21
C LEU A 31 -14.39 -3.44 -5.47
N ASP A 32 -15.35 -4.01 -6.22
CA ASP A 32 -16.61 -3.33 -6.56
C ASP A 32 -17.44 -2.98 -5.30
N LYS A 33 -17.39 -3.85 -4.29
CA LYS A 33 -18.03 -3.60 -2.99
C LYS A 33 -17.39 -2.42 -2.25
N ILE A 34 -16.07 -2.34 -2.25
CA ILE A 34 -15.33 -1.21 -1.66
C ILE A 34 -15.65 0.09 -2.42
N LYS A 35 -15.57 0.07 -3.74
CA LYS A 35 -15.90 1.24 -4.57
C LYS A 35 -17.34 1.71 -4.37
N LYS A 36 -18.29 0.79 -4.27
CA LYS A 36 -19.71 1.10 -4.00
C LYS A 36 -19.90 1.85 -2.69
N LEU A 37 -19.14 1.47 -1.64
CA LEU A 37 -19.16 2.18 -0.36
C LEU A 37 -18.62 3.61 -0.52
N ALA A 38 -17.48 3.79 -1.21
CA ALA A 38 -16.93 5.11 -1.48
C ALA A 38 -17.91 5.99 -2.28
N LEU A 39 -18.50 5.46 -3.36
CA LEU A 39 -19.49 6.15 -4.18
C LEU A 39 -20.75 6.57 -3.40
N SER A 40 -21.14 5.80 -2.39
CA SER A 40 -22.33 6.12 -1.58
C SER A 40 -22.19 7.41 -0.76
N LYS A 41 -20.95 7.94 -0.66
CA LYS A 41 -20.63 9.16 0.08
C LYS A 41 -20.64 10.42 -0.78
N LEU A 42 -20.75 10.27 -2.09
CA LEU A 42 -20.80 11.39 -3.01
C LEU A 42 -22.21 11.53 -3.61
N PRO A 43 -22.71 12.77 -3.71
CA PRO A 43 -24.07 13.02 -4.24
C PRO A 43 -24.19 12.63 -5.71
N ASP A 44 -23.14 12.87 -6.50
CA ASP A 44 -23.08 12.57 -7.94
C ASP A 44 -22.61 11.16 -8.27
N LYS A 45 -22.18 10.39 -7.25
CA LYS A 45 -21.66 9.03 -7.38
C LYS A 45 -20.53 8.89 -8.41
N ASN A 46 -19.66 9.92 -8.48
CA ASN A 46 -18.50 9.94 -9.37
C ASN A 46 -17.23 10.29 -8.59
N LEU A 47 -16.34 9.31 -8.38
CA LEU A 47 -15.11 9.51 -7.61
C LEU A 47 -14.13 10.45 -8.33
N ASP A 48 -14.01 10.36 -9.65
CA ASP A 48 -13.10 11.20 -10.44
C ASP A 48 -13.45 12.67 -10.36
N LYS A 49 -14.74 12.99 -10.13
CA LYS A 49 -15.28 14.35 -10.08
C LYS A 49 -15.52 14.87 -8.66
N THR A 50 -14.93 14.26 -7.65
CA THR A 50 -15.08 14.69 -6.25
C THR A 50 -14.79 16.19 -6.07
N HIS A 51 -13.83 16.75 -6.79
CA HIS A 51 -13.46 18.16 -6.77
C HIS A 51 -14.56 19.11 -7.33
N GLU A 52 -15.55 18.60 -8.07
CA GLU A 52 -16.68 19.40 -8.55
C GLU A 52 -17.76 19.57 -7.47
N VAL A 53 -17.78 18.68 -6.45
CA VAL A 53 -18.83 18.66 -5.40
C VAL A 53 -18.29 18.93 -3.99
N LEU A 54 -16.97 18.89 -3.79
CA LEU A 54 -16.32 19.19 -2.51
C LEU A 54 -15.25 20.27 -2.69
N SER A 55 -15.17 21.18 -1.74
CA SER A 55 -14.09 22.18 -1.70
C SER A 55 -12.83 21.62 -1.06
N VAL A 56 -11.67 22.25 -1.33
CA VAL A 56 -10.40 21.94 -0.66
C VAL A 56 -10.50 22.15 0.86
N ALA A 57 -11.32 23.10 1.31
CA ALA A 57 -11.52 23.34 2.75
C ALA A 57 -12.26 22.19 3.43
N ASP A 58 -13.17 21.52 2.74
CA ASP A 58 -14.02 20.46 3.32
C ASP A 58 -13.40 19.07 3.18
N ILE A 59 -12.42 18.91 2.28
CA ILE A 59 -11.89 17.58 1.93
C ILE A 59 -11.26 16.86 3.11
N ASN A 60 -10.61 17.55 4.04
CA ASN A 60 -9.97 16.90 5.19
C ASN A 60 -10.99 16.29 6.15
N THR A 61 -12.08 17.03 6.46
CA THR A 61 -13.18 16.50 7.27
C THR A 61 -13.82 15.29 6.57
N PHE A 62 -14.11 15.43 5.29
CA PHE A 62 -14.67 14.35 4.48
C PHE A 62 -13.77 13.10 4.46
N ARG A 63 -12.44 13.26 4.30
CA ARG A 63 -11.48 12.15 4.35
C ARG A 63 -11.54 11.41 5.69
N LEU A 64 -11.53 12.15 6.80
CA LEU A 64 -11.55 11.56 8.15
C LEU A 64 -12.84 10.77 8.39
N ASP A 65 -13.97 11.33 8.01
CA ASP A 65 -15.27 10.68 8.17
C ASP A 65 -15.35 9.39 7.34
N ILE A 66 -14.93 9.45 6.07
CA ILE A 66 -15.00 8.27 5.20
C ILE A 66 -13.97 7.21 5.58
N ILE A 67 -12.75 7.59 6.01
CA ILE A 67 -11.74 6.65 6.51
C ILE A 67 -12.29 5.89 7.73
N LYS A 68 -12.91 6.61 8.67
CA LYS A 68 -13.52 6.01 9.84
C LYS A 68 -14.61 5.02 9.44
N GLU A 69 -15.57 5.46 8.63
CA GLU A 69 -16.70 4.64 8.24
C GLU A 69 -16.32 3.40 7.43
N ILE A 70 -15.34 3.54 6.50
CA ILE A 70 -14.82 2.40 5.74
C ILE A 70 -14.18 1.37 6.68
N ASN A 71 -13.37 1.80 7.64
CA ASN A 71 -12.70 0.91 8.58
C ASN A 71 -13.63 0.30 9.65
N GLU A 72 -14.82 0.87 9.87
CA GLU A 72 -15.85 0.28 10.73
C GLU A 72 -16.58 -0.89 10.05
N GLN A 73 -16.38 -1.10 8.74
CA GLN A 73 -16.99 -2.21 8.03
C GLN A 73 -16.32 -3.54 8.39
N PRO A 74 -17.01 -4.50 9.03
CA PRO A 74 -16.38 -5.75 9.49
C PRO A 74 -15.87 -6.63 8.32
N TRP A 75 -16.36 -6.40 7.12
CA TRP A 75 -15.96 -7.13 5.92
C TRP A 75 -14.76 -6.51 5.19
N LEU A 76 -14.39 -5.25 5.48
CA LEU A 76 -13.41 -4.49 4.68
C LEU A 76 -12.06 -5.21 4.60
N ARG A 77 -11.49 -5.56 5.75
CA ARG A 77 -10.14 -6.16 5.81
C ARG A 77 -10.08 -7.50 5.08
N GLY A 78 -11.13 -8.32 5.24
CA GLY A 78 -11.25 -9.58 4.49
C GLY A 78 -11.33 -9.36 2.98
N ALA A 79 -12.17 -8.43 2.53
CA ALA A 79 -12.29 -8.08 1.12
C ALA A 79 -10.98 -7.53 0.56
N TYR A 80 -10.31 -6.63 1.30
CA TYR A 80 -9.04 -6.05 0.90
C TYR A 80 -7.93 -7.11 0.76
N TYR A 81 -7.86 -8.07 1.67
CA TYR A 81 -6.96 -9.21 1.57
C TYR A 81 -7.24 -10.08 0.33
N GLN A 82 -8.51 -10.40 0.05
CA GLN A 82 -8.87 -11.24 -1.11
C GLN A 82 -8.48 -10.63 -2.45
N ILE A 83 -8.44 -9.30 -2.57
CA ILE A 83 -8.02 -8.58 -3.77
C ILE A 83 -6.58 -8.93 -4.18
N ALA A 84 -5.69 -9.17 -3.23
CA ALA A 84 -4.26 -9.39 -3.48
C ALA A 84 -3.76 -10.78 -3.04
N LYS A 85 -4.65 -11.63 -2.51
CA LYS A 85 -4.28 -12.89 -1.85
C LYS A 85 -3.28 -13.76 -2.61
N PRO A 86 -3.48 -14.15 -3.90
CA PRO A 86 -2.55 -15.06 -4.57
C PRO A 86 -1.15 -14.46 -4.71
N TYR A 87 -1.05 -13.16 -4.89
CA TYR A 87 0.23 -12.47 -5.01
C TYR A 87 0.93 -12.34 -3.65
N LEU A 88 0.17 -12.11 -2.58
CA LEU A 88 0.71 -12.10 -1.21
C LEU A 88 1.23 -13.47 -0.82
N ASP A 89 0.56 -14.56 -1.21
CA ASP A 89 1.01 -15.92 -0.94
C ASP A 89 2.39 -16.19 -1.58
N ILE A 90 2.66 -15.62 -2.76
CA ILE A 90 3.96 -15.73 -3.46
C ILE A 90 5.01 -14.81 -2.81
N LEU A 91 4.68 -13.53 -2.61
CA LEU A 91 5.67 -12.51 -2.21
C LEU A 91 6.03 -12.55 -0.72
N VAL A 92 5.08 -12.92 0.13
CA VAL A 92 5.20 -12.80 1.59
C VAL A 92 4.99 -14.12 2.31
N GLY A 93 4.20 -15.02 1.73
CA GLY A 93 3.80 -16.30 2.31
C GLY A 93 2.34 -16.35 2.70
N ASN A 94 1.93 -17.49 3.28
CA ASN A 94 0.52 -17.79 3.53
C ASN A 94 0.11 -17.74 5.02
N GLU A 95 1.03 -17.33 5.90
CA GLU A 95 0.76 -16.99 7.29
C GLU A 95 1.11 -15.51 7.49
N LEU A 96 0.07 -14.70 7.52
CA LEU A 96 0.18 -13.26 7.32
C LEU A 96 -0.34 -12.48 8.52
N ALA A 97 0.35 -11.37 8.77
CA ALA A 97 -0.17 -10.25 9.53
C ALA A 97 -0.54 -9.10 8.58
N MET A 98 -1.65 -8.46 8.86
CA MET A 98 -2.20 -7.31 8.12
C MET A 98 -2.30 -6.10 9.03
N GLN A 99 -2.00 -4.93 8.53
CA GLN A 99 -2.24 -3.66 9.21
C GLN A 99 -3.70 -3.56 9.70
N LEU A 100 -3.91 -3.03 10.89
CA LEU A 100 -5.23 -2.93 11.52
C LEU A 100 -6.19 -2.03 10.76
N ARG A 101 -5.68 -0.97 10.14
CA ARG A 101 -6.48 0.00 9.38
C ARG A 101 -6.06 -0.01 7.92
N VAL A 102 -7.04 0.07 7.03
CA VAL A 102 -6.81 0.33 5.62
C VAL A 102 -6.81 1.85 5.43
N ASN A 103 -5.72 2.38 4.89
CA ASN A 103 -5.59 3.80 4.62
C ASN A 103 -6.36 4.19 3.35
N LEU A 104 -6.88 5.39 3.31
CA LEU A 104 -7.52 5.99 2.15
C LEU A 104 -6.86 7.33 1.84
N SER A 105 -6.53 7.55 0.58
CA SER A 105 -6.04 8.82 0.05
C SER A 105 -6.99 9.34 -1.01
N ILE A 106 -7.41 10.59 -0.85
CA ILE A 106 -8.20 11.33 -1.84
C ILE A 106 -7.38 12.57 -2.18
N GLN A 107 -7.00 12.73 -3.44
CA GLN A 107 -6.23 13.88 -3.90
C GLN A 107 -6.96 14.56 -5.06
N MET A 108 -7.46 15.75 -4.81
CA MET A 108 -8.12 16.56 -5.82
C MET A 108 -7.11 17.30 -6.71
N PRO A 109 -7.50 17.73 -7.91
CA PRO A 109 -6.69 18.62 -8.73
C PRO A 109 -6.22 19.85 -7.94
N GLY A 110 -4.92 20.17 -8.01
CA GLY A 110 -4.34 21.32 -7.33
C GLY A 110 -4.28 21.25 -5.79
N ASP A 111 -4.66 20.12 -5.18
CA ASP A 111 -4.71 19.96 -3.72
C ASP A 111 -3.31 19.65 -3.15
N GLU A 112 -2.78 20.59 -2.36
CA GLU A 112 -1.52 20.43 -1.62
C GLU A 112 -1.69 19.75 -0.25
N SER A 113 -2.92 19.66 0.27
CA SER A 113 -3.19 19.11 1.62
C SER A 113 -3.05 17.59 1.70
N SER A 114 -2.95 16.90 0.56
CA SER A 114 -2.81 15.44 0.46
C SER A 114 -1.43 15.02 -0.05
N LEU A 115 -0.47 15.92 -0.02
CA LEU A 115 0.90 15.60 -0.40
C LEU A 115 1.53 14.63 0.58
N LEU A 116 2.14 13.61 0.02
CA LEU A 116 2.99 12.68 0.71
C LEU A 116 4.39 12.79 0.07
N PRO A 117 5.27 13.61 0.64
CA PRO A 117 6.62 13.83 0.09
C PRO A 117 7.40 12.53 -0.02
N VAL A 118 8.53 12.57 -0.74
CA VAL A 118 9.40 11.40 -0.87
C VAL A 118 9.76 10.81 0.49
N HIS A 119 9.49 9.53 0.65
CA HIS A 119 9.81 8.75 1.84
C HIS A 119 9.96 7.29 1.47
N ALA A 120 10.64 6.54 2.33
CA ALA A 120 10.50 5.10 2.42
C ALA A 120 9.89 4.78 3.79
N ASP A 121 8.94 3.88 3.84
CA ASP A 121 8.24 3.57 5.10
C ASP A 121 9.21 3.07 6.19
N THR A 122 10.27 2.40 5.77
CA THR A 122 11.36 1.95 6.68
C THR A 122 12.08 3.09 7.37
N TRP A 123 12.04 4.31 6.87
CA TRP A 123 12.59 5.48 7.55
C TRP A 123 11.74 5.90 8.76
N SER A 124 10.48 5.46 8.79
CA SER A 124 9.50 5.73 9.86
C SER A 124 9.25 4.53 10.78
N GLY A 125 10.18 3.57 10.83
CA GLY A 125 10.12 2.43 11.76
C GLY A 125 9.35 1.21 11.25
N ASP A 126 8.96 1.17 9.97
CA ASP A 126 8.40 -0.04 9.36
C ASP A 126 9.50 -1.09 9.11
N SER A 127 9.13 -2.36 9.14
CA SER A 127 10.04 -3.47 8.88
C SER A 127 10.34 -3.62 7.38
N PRO A 128 11.58 -3.93 6.96
CA PRO A 128 11.88 -4.20 5.54
C PRO A 128 11.22 -5.48 5.00
N TYR A 129 10.61 -6.29 5.87
CA TYR A 129 9.92 -7.54 5.50
C TYR A 129 8.43 -7.34 5.23
N GLU A 130 8.03 -6.14 4.85
CA GLU A 130 6.64 -5.77 4.58
C GLU A 130 6.45 -5.39 3.11
N VAL A 131 5.25 -5.63 2.61
CA VAL A 131 4.80 -5.12 1.33
C VAL A 131 3.58 -4.22 1.53
N VAL A 132 3.46 -3.22 0.68
CA VAL A 132 2.27 -2.38 0.60
C VAL A 132 1.41 -2.86 -0.57
N VAL A 133 0.16 -3.18 -0.27
CA VAL A 133 -0.88 -3.36 -1.29
C VAL A 133 -1.54 -2.01 -1.50
N TRP A 134 -1.39 -1.43 -2.69
CA TRP A 134 -1.98 -0.17 -3.09
C TRP A 134 -3.07 -0.41 -4.13
N LEU A 135 -4.28 0.06 -3.85
CA LEU A 135 -5.49 -0.22 -4.60
C LEU A 135 -6.12 1.07 -5.11
N PRO A 136 -6.14 1.32 -6.41
CA PRO A 136 -6.86 2.44 -6.99
C PRO A 136 -8.37 2.14 -7.04
N LEU A 137 -9.20 3.13 -6.71
CA LEU A 137 -10.65 3.09 -6.89
C LEU A 137 -11.10 3.81 -8.17
N VAL A 138 -10.18 4.45 -8.85
CA VAL A 138 -10.29 5.11 -10.16
C VAL A 138 -9.02 4.83 -10.94
N ASP A 139 -8.97 5.11 -12.23
CA ASP A 139 -7.72 5.02 -13.00
C ASP A 139 -6.73 6.05 -12.47
N CYS A 140 -5.50 5.63 -12.19
CA CYS A 140 -4.43 6.45 -11.65
C CYS A 140 -3.23 6.45 -12.60
N HIS A 141 -2.81 7.63 -13.03
CA HIS A 141 -1.70 7.84 -13.96
C HIS A 141 -1.03 9.19 -13.70
N ASP A 142 0.15 9.39 -14.19
CA ASP A 142 0.90 10.64 -14.09
C ASP A 142 0.80 11.27 -12.68
N THR A 143 0.52 12.57 -12.57
CA THR A 143 0.42 13.26 -11.28
C THR A 143 -0.83 12.89 -10.46
N LYS A 144 -1.82 12.25 -11.06
CA LYS A 144 -2.98 11.63 -10.38
C LYS A 144 -2.59 10.30 -9.70
N SER A 145 -1.33 9.91 -9.72
CA SER A 145 -0.83 8.67 -9.12
C SER A 145 0.28 8.94 -8.10
N MET A 146 0.95 7.87 -7.70
CA MET A 146 2.19 7.93 -6.95
C MET A 146 3.39 7.71 -7.88
N TYR A 147 4.54 8.26 -7.50
CA TYR A 147 5.81 7.87 -8.09
C TYR A 147 6.55 6.88 -7.20
N PHE A 148 7.41 6.10 -7.83
CA PHE A 148 8.23 5.09 -7.20
C PHE A 148 9.67 5.19 -7.72
N LEU A 149 10.65 5.08 -6.83
CA LEU A 149 12.05 5.12 -7.21
C LEU A 149 12.55 3.69 -7.46
N PRO A 150 12.97 3.37 -8.69
CA PRO A 150 13.45 2.02 -9.01
C PRO A 150 14.63 1.57 -8.13
N PRO A 151 14.77 0.25 -7.83
CA PRO A 151 15.77 -0.27 -6.90
C PRO A 151 17.20 0.23 -7.15
N LYS A 152 17.63 0.27 -8.41
CA LYS A 152 18.98 0.73 -8.78
C LYS A 152 19.26 2.18 -8.39
N VAL A 153 18.24 3.04 -8.51
CA VAL A 153 18.35 4.46 -8.15
C VAL A 153 18.21 4.63 -6.65
N ALA A 154 17.28 3.89 -6.02
CA ALA A 154 17.09 3.88 -4.58
C ALA A 154 18.38 3.48 -3.83
N ASN A 155 19.10 2.48 -4.32
CA ASN A 155 20.38 2.07 -3.74
C ASN A 155 21.42 3.20 -3.82
N ARG A 156 21.53 3.91 -4.95
CA ARG A 156 22.40 5.08 -5.08
C ARG A 156 22.05 6.20 -4.12
N LEU A 157 20.75 6.43 -3.90
CA LEU A 157 20.28 7.40 -2.91
C LEU A 157 20.65 6.96 -1.49
N SER A 158 20.50 5.68 -1.17
CA SER A 158 20.84 5.11 0.15
C SER A 158 22.33 5.19 0.44
N ASP A 159 23.18 4.91 -0.54
CA ASP A 159 24.66 5.00 -0.41
C ASP A 159 25.13 6.44 -0.09
N ASN A 160 24.34 7.45 -0.46
CA ASN A 160 24.62 8.86 -0.23
C ASN A 160 23.63 9.50 0.75
N PHE A 161 22.92 8.72 1.56
CA PHE A 161 21.79 9.19 2.37
C PHE A 161 22.19 10.29 3.37
N GLU A 162 23.38 10.24 3.95
CA GLU A 162 23.88 11.28 4.87
C GLU A 162 23.95 12.66 4.21
N LEU A 163 24.28 12.74 2.93
CA LEU A 163 24.30 13.99 2.17
C LEU A 163 22.87 14.51 1.91
N HIS A 164 21.91 13.61 1.73
CA HIS A 164 20.52 13.96 1.48
C HIS A 164 19.73 14.21 2.76
N ALA A 165 20.09 13.56 3.87
CA ALA A 165 19.43 13.70 5.17
C ALA A 165 19.58 15.10 5.79
N GLN A 166 20.54 15.92 5.34
CA GLN A 166 20.69 17.32 5.74
C GLN A 166 19.70 18.26 5.03
N GLY A 167 19.02 17.77 3.99
CA GLY A 167 18.01 18.48 3.22
C GLY A 167 16.58 18.16 3.66
N ASN A 168 15.63 18.86 3.07
CA ASN A 168 14.22 18.53 3.20
C ASN A 168 13.78 17.59 2.06
N SER A 169 12.57 17.05 2.16
CA SER A 169 12.00 16.12 1.17
C SER A 169 11.88 16.72 -0.25
N GLU A 170 11.70 18.03 -0.39
CA GLU A 170 11.67 18.70 -1.69
C GLU A 170 13.05 18.69 -2.36
N GLN A 171 14.11 18.89 -1.58
CA GLN A 171 15.49 18.81 -2.08
C GLN A 171 15.81 17.38 -2.52
N ILE A 172 15.42 16.37 -1.72
CA ILE A 172 15.57 14.97 -2.12
C ILE A 172 14.79 14.72 -3.43
N PHE A 173 13.52 15.13 -3.51
CA PHE A 173 12.75 14.95 -4.72
C PHE A 173 13.38 15.63 -5.94
N SER A 174 13.92 16.83 -5.79
CA SER A 174 14.58 17.56 -6.89
C SER A 174 15.78 16.79 -7.49
N THR A 175 16.46 15.96 -6.68
CA THR A 175 17.60 15.15 -7.14
C THR A 175 17.20 13.86 -7.84
N ILE A 176 15.98 13.37 -7.61
CA ILE A 176 15.50 12.08 -8.12
C ILE A 176 14.36 12.19 -9.13
N LYS A 177 13.80 13.39 -9.36
CA LYS A 177 12.58 13.60 -10.17
C LYS A 177 12.67 13.05 -11.60
N ASP A 178 13.86 13.02 -12.17
CA ASP A 178 14.09 12.52 -13.54
C ASP A 178 14.29 10.99 -13.58
N ASP A 179 14.49 10.36 -12.42
CA ASP A 179 14.71 8.93 -12.25
C ASP A 179 13.46 8.19 -11.70
N VAL A 180 12.44 8.92 -11.22
CA VAL A 180 11.22 8.29 -10.68
C VAL A 180 10.36 7.71 -11.79
N LYS A 181 9.64 6.64 -11.46
CA LYS A 181 8.64 6.02 -12.31
C LYS A 181 7.24 6.33 -11.78
N TRP A 182 6.43 6.97 -12.60
CA TRP A 182 5.01 7.16 -12.31
C TRP A 182 4.26 5.85 -12.45
N MET A 183 3.47 5.51 -11.43
CA MET A 183 2.70 4.27 -11.43
C MET A 183 1.41 4.46 -12.21
N ASN A 184 1.27 3.76 -13.33
CA ASN A 184 0.02 3.68 -14.07
C ASN A 184 -0.71 2.42 -13.62
N VAL A 185 -1.80 2.61 -12.88
CA VAL A 185 -2.60 1.50 -12.32
C VAL A 185 -4.08 1.79 -12.58
N SER A 186 -4.69 0.95 -13.39
CA SER A 186 -6.11 1.10 -13.76
C SER A 186 -7.03 0.56 -12.68
N TYR A 187 -8.26 1.03 -12.66
CA TYR A 187 -9.32 0.39 -11.86
C TYR A 187 -9.49 -1.08 -12.27
N GLY A 188 -9.37 -1.96 -11.31
CA GLY A 188 -9.36 -3.41 -11.57
C GLY A 188 -7.98 -4.04 -11.46
N GLU A 189 -6.94 -3.22 -11.27
CA GLU A 189 -5.58 -3.65 -10.98
C GLU A 189 -5.20 -3.31 -9.53
N VAL A 190 -4.15 -3.96 -9.04
CA VAL A 190 -3.53 -3.71 -7.75
C VAL A 190 -2.03 -3.59 -7.93
N LEU A 191 -1.44 -2.59 -7.29
CA LEU A 191 0.00 -2.42 -7.17
C LEU A 191 0.46 -3.00 -5.82
N ILE A 192 1.45 -3.89 -5.85
CA ILE A 192 2.10 -4.41 -4.65
C ILE A 192 3.56 -4.03 -4.73
N PHE A 193 4.06 -3.27 -3.75
CA PHE A 193 5.43 -2.78 -3.77
C PHE A 193 6.16 -2.99 -2.44
N ASN A 194 7.48 -3.06 -2.53
CA ASN A 194 8.35 -3.11 -1.36
C ASN A 194 8.54 -1.70 -0.81
N GLN A 195 8.15 -1.50 0.42
CA GLN A 195 8.19 -0.21 1.12
C GLN A 195 9.59 0.29 1.51
N ILE A 196 10.63 -0.50 1.24
CA ILE A 196 12.02 -0.04 1.43
C ILE A 196 12.43 0.98 0.37
N TYR A 197 11.75 1.01 -0.77
CA TYR A 197 12.07 1.92 -1.86
C TYR A 197 11.33 3.25 -1.71
N PRO A 198 12.03 4.38 -1.96
CA PRO A 198 11.41 5.70 -1.88
C PRO A 198 10.26 5.86 -2.86
N HIS A 199 9.19 6.45 -2.36
CA HIS A 199 7.99 6.74 -3.13
C HIS A 199 7.29 7.99 -2.56
N GLY A 200 6.27 8.47 -3.25
CA GLY A 200 5.52 9.64 -2.83
C GLY A 200 4.54 10.12 -3.89
N ASN A 201 4.03 11.32 -3.73
CA ASN A 201 3.22 11.99 -4.74
C ASN A 201 3.61 13.49 -4.83
N VAL A 202 3.15 14.13 -5.87
CA VAL A 202 3.20 15.58 -6.05
C VAL A 202 1.77 16.11 -6.15
N VAL A 203 1.62 17.43 -6.27
CA VAL A 203 0.32 18.07 -6.56
C VAL A 203 -0.27 17.44 -7.82
N ASN A 204 -1.50 16.99 -7.73
CA ASN A 204 -2.25 16.44 -8.86
C ASN A 204 -2.52 17.54 -9.88
N LYS A 205 -1.95 17.43 -11.07
CA LYS A 205 -2.12 18.40 -12.17
C LYS A 205 -3.13 17.93 -13.22
N GLU A 206 -3.66 16.71 -13.03
CA GLU A 206 -4.70 16.18 -13.88
C GLU A 206 -6.05 16.82 -13.52
N ASN A 207 -7.05 16.65 -14.38
CA ASN A 207 -8.38 17.24 -14.21
C ASN A 207 -9.37 16.33 -13.45
N GLU A 208 -8.87 15.30 -12.79
CA GLU A 208 -9.66 14.30 -12.09
C GLU A 208 -9.10 14.04 -10.69
N THR A 209 -9.97 13.65 -9.77
CA THR A 209 -9.60 13.32 -8.39
C THR A 209 -9.07 11.88 -8.30
N ARG A 210 -7.94 11.69 -7.63
CA ARG A 210 -7.44 10.37 -7.23
C ARG A 210 -8.17 9.85 -6.00
N TRP A 211 -8.55 8.58 -6.06
CA TRP A 211 -8.97 7.79 -4.92
C TRP A 211 -8.16 6.52 -4.86
N SER A 212 -7.41 6.31 -3.81
CA SER A 212 -6.60 5.13 -3.62
C SER A 212 -6.57 4.68 -2.17
N MET A 213 -6.40 3.39 -1.95
CA MET A 213 -6.26 2.80 -0.63
C MET A 213 -4.92 2.08 -0.53
N ASN A 214 -4.39 1.94 0.67
CA ASN A 214 -3.22 1.11 0.92
C ASN A 214 -3.31 0.39 2.27
N CYS A 215 -2.64 -0.76 2.34
CA CYS A 215 -2.53 -1.55 3.55
C CYS A 215 -1.26 -2.39 3.51
N ARG A 216 -0.62 -2.56 4.65
CA ARG A 216 0.63 -3.32 4.77
C ARG A 216 0.35 -4.76 5.15
N PHE A 217 1.14 -5.65 4.56
CA PHE A 217 1.15 -7.09 4.83
C PHE A 217 2.57 -7.57 5.05
N LYS A 218 2.72 -8.55 5.91
CA LYS A 218 3.99 -9.23 6.15
C LYS A 218 3.78 -10.68 6.56
N SER A 219 4.83 -11.50 6.45
CA SER A 219 4.81 -12.81 7.07
C SER A 219 4.70 -12.68 8.58
N LEU A 220 3.83 -13.50 9.18
CA LEU A 220 3.61 -13.53 10.62
C LEU A 220 4.91 -13.78 11.40
N PHE A 221 5.83 -14.56 10.83
CA PHE A 221 7.09 -14.95 11.44
C PHE A 221 8.29 -14.11 11.02
N SER A 222 8.11 -13.11 10.16
CA SER A 222 9.20 -12.20 9.82
C SER A 222 9.47 -11.18 10.94
N PRO A 223 10.70 -10.65 11.05
CA PRO A 223 11.04 -9.68 12.06
C PRO A 223 10.13 -8.44 12.04
N TYR A 224 9.66 -8.05 13.20
CA TYR A 224 8.96 -6.77 13.44
C TYR A 224 9.98 -5.70 13.84
N LYS A 225 9.65 -4.44 13.62
CA LYS A 225 10.38 -3.27 14.10
C LYS A 225 9.54 -2.51 15.12
N ASP A 226 9.33 -1.22 14.91
CA ASP A 226 8.57 -0.40 15.86
C ASP A 226 7.07 -0.73 15.83
N LYS A 227 6.56 -1.14 14.65
CA LYS A 227 5.15 -1.51 14.44
C LYS A 227 4.95 -3.00 14.72
N LYS A 228 4.20 -3.33 15.78
CA LYS A 228 4.07 -4.69 16.34
C LYS A 228 2.68 -5.28 16.16
N ILE A 229 2.58 -6.59 16.41
CA ILE A 229 1.29 -7.28 16.54
C ILE A 229 0.55 -6.75 17.77
N GLY A 230 -0.77 -6.56 17.63
CA GLY A 230 -1.65 -6.02 18.67
C GLY A 230 -1.72 -4.49 18.71
N GLU A 231 -0.74 -3.78 18.15
CA GLU A 231 -0.69 -2.32 18.09
C GLU A 231 -0.94 -1.78 16.68
N PHE A 232 -0.29 -2.37 15.71
CA PHE A 232 -0.36 -1.94 14.30
C PHE A 232 -0.76 -3.07 13.36
N PHE A 233 -0.33 -4.30 13.64
CA PHE A 233 -0.64 -5.50 12.87
C PHE A 233 -1.52 -6.46 13.65
N GLU A 234 -2.30 -7.25 12.92
CA GLU A 234 -3.06 -8.38 13.44
C GLU A 234 -2.84 -9.61 12.56
N PRO A 235 -2.63 -10.81 13.15
CA PRO A 235 -2.62 -12.06 12.39
C PRO A 235 -3.96 -12.26 11.69
N ILE A 236 -3.93 -12.50 10.37
CA ILE A 236 -5.14 -12.73 9.57
C ILE A 236 -5.24 -14.16 9.04
N THR A 237 -4.10 -14.79 8.80
CA THR A 237 -4.03 -16.19 8.36
C THR A 237 -3.02 -16.93 9.21
N MET A 238 -3.45 -18.08 9.77
CA MET A 238 -2.59 -19.00 10.51
C MET A 238 -2.93 -20.44 10.12
N ARG A 239 -1.90 -21.24 9.90
CA ARG A 239 -2.07 -22.65 9.59
C ARG A 239 -2.41 -23.47 10.84
N PRO A 240 -3.00 -24.66 10.69
CA PRO A 240 -3.38 -25.49 11.84
C PRO A 240 -2.23 -25.77 12.82
N VAL A 241 -1.04 -26.04 12.31
CA VAL A 241 0.17 -26.29 13.12
C VAL A 241 0.51 -25.06 13.98
N THR A 242 0.46 -23.85 13.41
CA THR A 242 0.72 -22.61 14.13
C THR A 242 -0.33 -22.36 15.22
N LYS A 243 -1.60 -22.61 14.94
CA LYS A 243 -2.69 -22.49 15.92
C LYS A 243 -2.50 -23.42 17.12
N VAL A 244 -2.05 -24.66 16.86
CA VAL A 244 -1.75 -25.64 17.91
C VAL A 244 -0.50 -25.20 18.70
N ALA A 245 0.56 -24.76 18.00
CA ALA A 245 1.82 -24.40 18.62
C ALA A 245 1.70 -23.20 19.57
N ILE A 246 0.86 -22.19 19.25
CA ILE A 246 0.62 -21.02 20.12
C ILE A 246 0.05 -21.44 21.48
N GLY A 247 -0.75 -22.48 21.54
CA GLY A 247 -1.33 -23.01 22.78
C GLY A 247 -0.49 -24.08 23.48
N TYR A 248 0.68 -24.44 22.94
CA TYR A 248 1.49 -25.53 23.47
C TYR A 248 2.33 -25.06 24.66
N ASN A 249 2.23 -25.82 25.77
CA ASN A 249 3.07 -25.64 26.94
C ASN A 249 4.03 -26.84 27.04
N LEU A 250 5.32 -26.56 27.24
CA LEU A 250 6.30 -27.60 27.51
C LEU A 250 5.94 -28.34 28.83
N PRO A 251 6.01 -29.67 28.85
CA PRO A 251 5.91 -30.40 30.11
C PRO A 251 6.96 -29.90 31.10
N VAL A 252 6.53 -29.58 32.31
CA VAL A 252 7.46 -29.28 33.40
C VAL A 252 8.06 -30.57 33.88
N THR A 253 9.36 -30.75 33.72
CA THR A 253 10.11 -31.83 34.39
C THR A 253 10.53 -31.31 35.77
N GLU A 254 9.95 -31.86 36.83
CA GLU A 254 10.43 -31.61 38.20
C GLU A 254 11.88 -32.10 38.36
#